data_0b6c32e4bc19b82aeabb6dd4f20f9a28
#
_entry.id   0b6c32e4bc19b82aeabb6dd4f20f9a28
#
_cell.length_a   1.000
_cell.length_b   1.000
_cell.length_c   1.000
_cell.angle_alpha   90.00
_cell.angle_beta   90.00
_cell.angle_gamma   90.00
#
_symmetry.space_group_name_H-M   'P 1'
#
loop_
_entity.id
_entity.type
_entity.pdbx_description
1 polymer ?
#
loop_
_entity_poly.entity_id
_entity_poly.type
_entity_poly.pdbx_seq_one_letter_code
_entity_poly.pdbx_strand_id
1 'polypeptide(L)'
;MKLIKLLAITFFAVMMFSSCTTTSNMYYWGPVSDNVTKYEKSAYNYYKYQSPESICKLIETYQEIIVKCKADEKMIPPGICAEFGYILLNPENETYFNEYATNSQKKMMEGIVFIEYGKQMIEKEIILYPEARHFLEPVIKRITRDNEED
;
A
#
# COMPACT_ATOMS: atom_id res chain seq x y z
N MET A 1 -9.59 52.29 -25.27
CA MET A 1 -8.39 51.80 -24.51
C MET A 1 -8.70 51.38 -23.06
N LYS A 2 -9.48 52.08 -22.28
CA LYS A 2 -9.82 51.70 -20.89
C LYS A 2 -10.63 50.39 -20.81
N LEU A 3 -11.60 50.19 -21.71
CA LEU A 3 -12.46 48.98 -21.73
C LEU A 3 -11.69 47.71 -22.03
N ILE A 4 -10.72 47.79 -22.96
CA ILE A 4 -9.87 46.63 -23.34
C ILE A 4 -8.94 46.23 -22.17
N LYS A 5 -8.40 47.21 -21.43
CA LYS A 5 -7.60 46.96 -20.24
C LYS A 5 -8.44 46.32 -19.12
N LEU A 6 -9.67 46.72 -18.94
CA LEU A 6 -10.58 46.15 -17.93
C LEU A 6 -10.93 44.69 -18.29
N LEU A 7 -11.25 44.41 -19.57
CA LEU A 7 -11.51 43.05 -20.08
C LEU A 7 -10.30 42.12 -19.93
N ALA A 8 -9.10 42.62 -20.17
CA ALA A 8 -7.88 41.83 -20.00
C ALA A 8 -7.61 41.48 -18.52
N ILE A 9 -7.87 42.43 -17.60
CA ILE A 9 -7.70 42.20 -16.17
C ILE A 9 -8.71 41.19 -15.64
N THR A 10 -9.98 41.27 -16.07
CA THR A 10 -11.03 40.32 -15.67
C THR A 10 -10.76 38.91 -16.23
N PHE A 11 -10.28 38.79 -17.47
CA PHE A 11 -9.92 37.52 -18.07
C PHE A 11 -8.71 36.86 -17.32
N PHE A 12 -7.71 37.67 -16.97
CA PHE A 12 -6.54 37.15 -16.19
C PHE A 12 -6.95 36.74 -14.77
N ALA A 13 -7.84 37.49 -14.12
CA ALA A 13 -8.38 37.11 -12.80
C ALA A 13 -9.17 35.79 -12.84
N VAL A 14 -9.98 35.55 -13.87
CA VAL A 14 -10.74 34.30 -14.03
C VAL A 14 -9.79 33.09 -14.26
N MET A 15 -8.70 33.30 -15.00
CA MET A 15 -7.69 32.24 -15.21
C MET A 15 -6.94 31.85 -13.92
N MET A 16 -6.77 32.79 -12.98
CA MET A 16 -6.10 32.49 -11.70
C MET A 16 -6.98 31.68 -10.74
N PHE A 17 -8.32 31.72 -10.89
CA PHE A 17 -9.24 30.96 -10.03
C PHE A 17 -9.57 29.55 -10.56
N SER A 18 -9.23 29.22 -11.80
CA SER A 18 -9.44 27.89 -12.37
C SER A 18 -8.33 26.89 -12.04
N SER A 19 -7.34 27.26 -11.23
CA SER A 19 -6.22 26.41 -10.80
C SER A 19 -6.52 25.54 -9.56
N CYS A 20 -7.74 25.51 -9.05
CA CYS A 20 -8.14 24.49 -8.09
C CYS A 20 -8.47 23.19 -8.86
N THR A 21 -7.47 22.52 -9.39
CA THR A 21 -7.58 21.10 -9.68
C THR A 21 -7.81 20.40 -8.36
N THR A 22 -8.95 19.76 -8.20
CA THR A 22 -9.14 18.73 -7.18
C THR A 22 -8.00 17.76 -7.35
N THR A 23 -7.02 17.78 -6.43
CA THR A 23 -6.01 16.74 -6.34
C THR A 23 -6.76 15.46 -6.02
N SER A 24 -7.09 14.67 -7.05
CA SER A 24 -7.52 13.31 -6.83
C SER A 24 -6.39 12.66 -6.06
N ASN A 25 -6.66 12.15 -4.83
CA ASN A 25 -5.66 11.48 -4.05
C ASN A 25 -5.06 10.38 -4.93
N MET A 26 -3.81 10.57 -5.36
CA MET A 26 -3.08 9.65 -6.25
C MET A 26 -2.95 8.29 -5.59
N TYR A 27 -2.87 8.26 -4.28
CA TYR A 27 -2.71 7.07 -3.45
C TYR A 27 -3.98 6.76 -2.66
N TYR A 28 -4.17 5.48 -2.32
CA TYR A 28 -5.21 5.02 -1.42
C TYR A 28 -4.58 4.31 -0.21
N TRP A 29 -4.78 4.87 0.97
CA TRP A 29 -4.25 4.37 2.26
C TRP A 29 -5.31 3.64 3.10
N GLY A 30 -6.41 3.25 2.48
CA GLY A 30 -7.57 2.72 3.17
C GLY A 30 -8.59 3.81 3.54
N PRO A 31 -9.76 3.41 4.05
CA PRO A 31 -10.76 4.35 4.54
C PRO A 31 -10.24 5.14 5.73
N VAL A 32 -10.69 6.40 5.85
CA VAL A 32 -10.34 7.31 6.95
C VAL A 32 -11.45 7.30 7.98
N SER A 33 -11.11 7.13 9.26
CA SER A 33 -11.99 7.31 10.41
C SER A 33 -11.23 8.06 11.49
N ASP A 34 -11.86 9.08 12.09
CA ASP A 34 -11.25 9.92 13.13
C ASP A 34 -9.91 10.55 12.70
N ASN A 35 -9.82 10.98 11.45
CA ASN A 35 -8.62 11.55 10.81
C ASN A 35 -7.41 10.57 10.70
N VAL A 36 -7.64 9.28 10.88
CA VAL A 36 -6.61 8.23 10.76
C VAL A 36 -7.02 7.25 9.67
N THR A 37 -6.09 6.86 8.81
CA THR A 37 -6.35 5.84 7.78
C THR A 37 -6.40 4.44 8.40
N LYS A 38 -7.09 3.51 7.73
CA LYS A 38 -7.09 2.10 8.15
C LYS A 38 -5.67 1.53 8.22
N TYR A 39 -4.79 1.93 7.29
CA TYR A 39 -3.39 1.53 7.29
C TYR A 39 -2.67 2.00 8.55
N GLU A 40 -2.70 3.30 8.85
CA GLU A 40 -2.02 3.85 10.04
C GLU A 40 -2.49 3.17 11.33
N LYS A 41 -3.79 2.94 11.46
CA LYS A 41 -4.37 2.25 12.62
C LYS A 41 -3.90 0.80 12.71
N SER A 42 -3.88 0.07 11.60
CA SER A 42 -3.47 -1.35 11.58
C SER A 42 -1.97 -1.49 11.84
N ALA A 43 -1.14 -0.65 11.22
CA ALA A 43 0.30 -0.62 11.41
C ALA A 43 0.64 -0.25 12.87
N TYR A 44 0.02 0.80 13.42
CA TYR A 44 0.20 1.18 14.83
C TYR A 44 -0.12 0.02 15.78
N ASN A 45 -1.25 -0.67 15.57
CA ASN A 45 -1.65 -1.79 16.42
C ASN A 45 -0.67 -2.96 16.32
N TYR A 46 -0.18 -3.26 15.11
CA TYR A 46 0.83 -4.29 14.90
C TYR A 46 2.13 -3.97 15.66
N TYR A 47 2.68 -2.77 15.51
CA TYR A 47 3.92 -2.38 16.18
C TYR A 47 3.77 -2.28 17.71
N LYS A 48 2.58 -1.90 18.19
CA LYS A 48 2.33 -1.74 19.61
C LYS A 48 2.06 -3.06 20.34
N TYR A 49 1.27 -3.93 19.74
CA TYR A 49 0.77 -5.12 20.43
C TYR A 49 1.43 -6.41 19.97
N GLN A 50 1.92 -6.48 18.75
CA GLN A 50 2.54 -7.66 18.13
C GLN A 50 1.73 -8.95 18.35
N SER A 51 0.39 -8.83 18.40
CA SER A 51 -0.49 -9.97 18.61
C SER A 51 -0.86 -10.64 17.28
N PRO A 52 -1.19 -11.95 17.28
CA PRO A 52 -1.65 -12.66 16.09
C PRO A 52 -2.82 -11.96 15.39
N GLU A 53 -3.77 -11.41 16.13
CA GLU A 53 -4.91 -10.70 15.58
C GLU A 53 -4.49 -9.39 14.90
N SER A 54 -3.49 -8.68 15.45
CA SER A 54 -2.95 -7.46 14.84
C SER A 54 -2.23 -7.76 13.53
N ILE A 55 -1.54 -8.91 13.44
CA ILE A 55 -0.90 -9.40 12.22
C ILE A 55 -1.96 -9.72 11.16
N CYS A 56 -2.99 -10.49 11.52
CA CYS A 56 -4.09 -10.83 10.61
C CYS A 56 -4.78 -9.56 10.06
N LYS A 57 -4.97 -8.56 10.92
CA LYS A 57 -5.59 -7.29 10.53
C LYS A 57 -4.70 -6.45 9.62
N LEU A 58 -3.39 -6.48 9.83
CA LEU A 58 -2.44 -5.79 8.99
C LEU A 58 -2.36 -6.44 7.59
N ILE A 59 -2.29 -7.77 7.51
CA ILE A 59 -2.35 -8.54 6.25
C ILE A 59 -3.61 -8.19 5.46
N GLU A 60 -4.79 -8.22 6.11
CA GLU A 60 -6.06 -7.82 5.51
C GLU A 60 -5.98 -6.39 4.95
N THR A 61 -5.41 -5.46 5.71
CA THR A 61 -5.34 -4.05 5.33
C THR A 61 -4.45 -3.84 4.10
N TYR A 62 -3.28 -4.47 4.03
CA TYR A 62 -2.42 -4.41 2.84
C TYR A 62 -3.12 -4.97 1.60
N GLN A 63 -3.73 -6.14 1.74
CA GLN A 63 -4.44 -6.78 0.62
C GLN A 63 -5.59 -5.91 0.11
N GLU A 64 -6.38 -5.32 1.01
CA GLU A 64 -7.44 -4.38 0.63
C GLU A 64 -6.91 -3.16 -0.13
N ILE A 65 -5.80 -2.56 0.33
CA ILE A 65 -5.19 -1.41 -0.35
C ILE A 65 -4.80 -1.79 -1.78
N ILE A 66 -4.11 -2.93 -1.96
CA ILE A 66 -3.64 -3.38 -3.27
C ILE A 66 -4.81 -3.64 -4.21
N VAL A 67 -5.85 -4.36 -3.73
CA VAL A 67 -7.04 -4.67 -4.51
C VAL A 67 -7.80 -3.39 -4.88
N LYS A 68 -7.96 -2.48 -3.93
CA LYS A 68 -8.68 -1.22 -4.14
C LYS A 68 -7.93 -0.28 -5.08
N CYS A 69 -6.60 -0.15 -4.94
CA CYS A 69 -5.79 0.62 -5.87
C CYS A 69 -5.93 0.10 -7.30
N LYS A 70 -5.92 -1.23 -7.49
CA LYS A 70 -6.12 -1.85 -8.80
C LYS A 70 -7.52 -1.57 -9.36
N ALA A 71 -8.56 -1.66 -8.52
CA ALA A 71 -9.95 -1.45 -8.94
C ALA A 71 -10.24 0.02 -9.31
N ASP A 72 -9.63 0.98 -8.59
CA ASP A 72 -9.86 2.42 -8.77
C ASP A 72 -8.80 3.09 -9.67
N GLU A 73 -7.92 2.31 -10.32
CA GLU A 73 -6.82 2.80 -11.15
C GLU A 73 -5.91 3.81 -10.41
N LYS A 74 -5.73 3.61 -9.10
CA LYS A 74 -4.86 4.42 -8.24
C LYS A 74 -3.49 3.76 -8.10
N MET A 75 -2.49 4.58 -7.83
CA MET A 75 -1.17 4.09 -7.46
C MET A 75 -1.20 3.47 -6.06
N ILE A 76 -0.54 2.32 -5.91
CA ILE A 76 -0.28 1.76 -4.58
C ILE A 76 0.71 2.71 -3.88
N PRO A 77 0.48 3.10 -2.62
CA PRO A 77 1.41 3.98 -1.92
C PRO A 77 2.82 3.39 -1.79
N PRO A 78 3.88 4.23 -1.83
CA PRO A 78 5.26 3.75 -1.66
C PRO A 78 5.43 3.03 -0.33
N GLY A 79 6.16 1.92 -0.35
CA GLY A 79 6.44 1.09 0.82
C GLY A 79 5.39 0.01 1.10
N ILE A 80 4.14 0.16 0.65
CA ILE A 80 3.05 -0.79 0.96
C ILE A 80 3.36 -2.20 0.45
N CYS A 81 3.85 -2.34 -0.78
CA CYS A 81 4.21 -3.66 -1.29
C CYS A 81 5.43 -4.24 -0.58
N ALA A 82 6.43 -3.41 -0.24
CA ALA A 82 7.61 -3.85 0.50
C ALA A 82 7.24 -4.34 1.91
N GLU A 83 6.49 -3.53 2.67
CA GLU A 83 6.05 -3.90 4.03
C GLU A 83 5.20 -5.16 4.03
N PHE A 84 4.24 -5.25 3.09
CA PHE A 84 3.41 -6.45 2.94
C PHE A 84 4.27 -7.68 2.61
N GLY A 85 5.22 -7.55 1.68
CA GLY A 85 6.15 -8.60 1.35
C GLY A 85 6.91 -9.10 2.59
N TYR A 86 7.47 -8.21 3.39
CA TYR A 86 8.18 -8.57 4.62
C TYR A 86 7.28 -9.31 5.63
N ILE A 87 6.04 -8.88 5.79
CA ILE A 87 5.08 -9.54 6.69
C ILE A 87 4.79 -10.97 6.22
N LEU A 88 4.62 -11.18 4.92
CA LEU A 88 4.32 -12.50 4.34
C LEU A 88 5.53 -13.43 4.33
N LEU A 89 6.75 -12.89 4.25
CA LEU A 89 7.99 -13.67 4.25
C LEU A 89 8.38 -14.21 5.63
N ASN A 90 7.73 -13.75 6.69
CA ASN A 90 7.95 -14.32 8.02
C ASN A 90 7.05 -15.56 8.21
N PRO A 91 7.64 -16.79 8.37
CA PRO A 91 6.87 -18.03 8.49
C PRO A 91 5.94 -18.06 9.72
N GLU A 92 6.31 -17.37 10.79
CA GLU A 92 5.46 -17.27 11.98
C GLU A 92 4.14 -16.56 11.67
N ASN A 93 4.17 -15.56 10.78
CA ASN A 93 2.96 -14.81 10.39
C ASN A 93 1.98 -15.67 9.58
N GLU A 94 2.47 -16.61 8.76
CA GLU A 94 1.62 -17.59 8.09
C GLU A 94 0.93 -18.51 9.11
N THR A 95 1.67 -19.00 10.10
CA THR A 95 1.14 -19.81 11.20
C THR A 95 0.05 -19.04 11.97
N TYR A 96 0.35 -17.80 12.39
CA TYR A 96 -0.63 -16.96 13.08
C TYR A 96 -1.87 -16.66 12.21
N PHE A 97 -1.68 -16.40 10.92
CA PHE A 97 -2.81 -16.17 10.02
C PHE A 97 -3.69 -17.40 9.88
N ASN A 98 -3.11 -18.58 9.72
CA ASN A 98 -3.84 -19.83 9.61
C ASN A 98 -4.66 -20.15 10.88
N GLU A 99 -4.13 -19.82 12.05
CA GLU A 99 -4.77 -20.08 13.33
C GLU A 99 -5.79 -19.01 13.72
N TYR A 100 -5.45 -17.72 13.60
CA TYR A 100 -6.23 -16.62 14.19
C TYR A 100 -7.04 -15.79 13.19
N ALA A 101 -6.81 -15.93 11.87
CA ALA A 101 -7.57 -15.17 10.90
C ALA A 101 -9.04 -15.57 10.86
N THR A 102 -9.90 -14.58 10.71
CA THR A 102 -11.34 -14.78 10.48
C THR A 102 -11.60 -15.44 9.13
N ASN A 103 -12.78 -16.04 8.96
CA ASN A 103 -13.18 -16.65 7.68
C ASN A 103 -13.14 -15.64 6.52
N SER A 104 -13.46 -14.38 6.76
CA SER A 104 -13.39 -13.33 5.75
C SER A 104 -11.94 -13.06 5.32
N GLN A 105 -11.01 -12.98 6.28
CA GLN A 105 -9.58 -12.80 6.02
C GLN A 105 -8.99 -14.00 5.28
N LYS A 106 -9.32 -15.22 5.69
CA LYS A 106 -8.89 -16.46 5.01
C LYS A 106 -9.40 -16.51 3.57
N LYS A 107 -10.65 -16.14 3.34
CA LYS A 107 -11.22 -16.06 1.98
C LYS A 107 -10.51 -15.02 1.10
N MET A 108 -10.08 -13.90 1.67
CA MET A 108 -9.33 -12.86 0.95
C MET A 108 -7.95 -13.33 0.49
N MET A 109 -7.32 -14.23 1.24
CA MET A 109 -6.00 -14.81 0.97
C MET A 109 -6.07 -16.23 0.40
N GLU A 110 -7.27 -16.69 -0.01
CA GLU A 110 -7.46 -18.03 -0.53
C GLU A 110 -6.62 -18.29 -1.79
N GLY A 111 -5.91 -19.41 -1.82
CA GLY A 111 -5.02 -19.78 -2.92
C GLY A 111 -3.70 -19.01 -2.97
N ILE A 112 -3.42 -18.16 -1.99
CA ILE A 112 -2.15 -17.41 -1.89
C ILE A 112 -1.16 -18.18 -1.02
N VAL A 113 0.00 -18.51 -1.59
CA VAL A 113 1.16 -19.02 -0.86
C VAL A 113 1.96 -17.83 -0.35
N PHE A 114 2.10 -17.69 0.97
CA PHE A 114 2.65 -16.48 1.61
C PHE A 114 4.05 -16.13 1.12
N ILE A 115 4.96 -17.10 1.10
CA ILE A 115 6.34 -16.85 0.69
C ILE A 115 6.44 -16.39 -0.77
N GLU A 116 5.69 -17.02 -1.67
CA GLU A 116 5.70 -16.65 -3.08
C GLU A 116 5.06 -15.27 -3.31
N TYR A 117 3.95 -15.01 -2.66
CA TYR A 117 3.28 -13.71 -2.77
C TYR A 117 4.10 -12.60 -2.12
N GLY A 118 4.79 -12.90 -1.02
CA GLY A 118 5.73 -11.98 -0.37
C GLY A 118 6.85 -11.54 -1.31
N LYS A 119 7.48 -12.50 -2.02
CA LYS A 119 8.49 -12.20 -3.04
C LYS A 119 7.92 -11.30 -4.14
N GLN A 120 6.74 -11.66 -4.69
CA GLN A 120 6.07 -10.88 -5.72
C GLN A 120 5.77 -9.44 -5.25
N MET A 121 5.42 -9.25 -3.99
CA MET A 121 5.18 -7.91 -3.43
C MET A 121 6.47 -7.10 -3.35
N ILE A 122 7.59 -7.68 -2.91
CA ILE A 122 8.90 -7.00 -2.91
C ILE A 122 9.32 -6.60 -4.33
N GLU A 123 9.18 -7.51 -5.30
CA GLU A 123 9.47 -7.23 -6.71
C GLU A 123 8.56 -6.13 -7.27
N LYS A 124 7.29 -6.16 -6.91
CA LYS A 124 6.32 -5.13 -7.31
C LYS A 124 6.69 -3.76 -6.77
N GLU A 125 7.18 -3.65 -5.54
CA GLU A 125 7.68 -2.39 -5.00
C GLU A 125 8.82 -1.85 -5.85
N ILE A 126 9.79 -2.69 -6.22
CA ILE A 126 10.94 -2.30 -7.07
C ILE A 126 10.49 -1.81 -8.46
N ILE A 127 9.42 -2.41 -9.01
CA ILE A 127 8.86 -2.00 -10.30
C ILE A 127 8.16 -0.64 -10.19
N LEU A 128 7.36 -0.44 -9.15
CA LEU A 128 6.61 0.80 -8.91
C LEU A 128 7.50 1.94 -8.47
N TYR A 129 8.54 1.64 -7.68
CA TYR A 129 9.44 2.57 -7.03
C TYR A 129 10.90 2.12 -7.22
N PRO A 130 11.50 2.39 -8.40
CA PRO A 130 12.85 1.90 -8.74
C PRO A 130 13.95 2.34 -7.76
N GLU A 131 13.74 3.44 -7.05
CA GLU A 131 14.63 3.91 -5.99
C GLU A 131 14.71 2.95 -4.79
N ALA A 132 13.68 2.14 -4.55
CA ALA A 132 13.67 1.12 -3.51
C ALA A 132 14.58 -0.09 -3.84
N ARG A 133 14.98 -0.28 -5.09
CA ARG A 133 15.76 -1.41 -5.59
C ARG A 133 17.01 -1.68 -4.75
N HIS A 134 17.76 -0.64 -4.46
CA HIS A 134 19.01 -0.75 -3.69
C HIS A 134 18.82 -1.43 -2.32
N PHE A 135 17.68 -1.21 -1.68
CA PHE A 135 17.36 -1.78 -0.37
C PHE A 135 16.70 -3.16 -0.47
N LEU A 136 15.93 -3.41 -1.52
CA LEU A 136 15.08 -4.61 -1.63
C LEU A 136 15.71 -5.77 -2.39
N GLU A 137 16.61 -5.52 -3.36
CA GLU A 137 17.31 -6.61 -4.06
C GLU A 137 18.10 -7.55 -3.15
N PRO A 138 18.82 -7.08 -2.10
CA PRO A 138 19.49 -7.98 -1.17
C PRO A 138 18.53 -8.93 -0.43
N VAL A 139 17.29 -8.47 -0.19
CA VAL A 139 16.24 -9.28 0.46
C VAL A 139 15.82 -10.42 -0.45
N ILE A 140 15.49 -10.11 -1.73
CA ILE A 140 15.12 -11.13 -2.72
C ILE A 140 16.23 -12.18 -2.87
N LYS A 141 17.50 -11.74 -3.00
CA LYS A 141 18.64 -12.65 -3.15
C LYS A 141 18.79 -13.60 -1.95
N ARG A 142 18.55 -13.10 -0.73
CA ARG A 142 18.60 -13.95 0.47
C ARG A 142 17.51 -15.02 0.44
N ILE A 143 16.27 -14.63 0.17
CA ILE A 143 15.13 -15.54 0.13
C ILE A 143 15.32 -16.62 -0.95
N THR A 144 15.87 -16.25 -2.12
CA THR A 144 16.11 -17.19 -3.21
C THR A 144 17.16 -18.22 -2.81
N ARG A 145 18.25 -17.78 -2.17
CA ARG A 145 19.32 -18.68 -1.72
C ARG A 145 18.83 -19.67 -0.65
N ASP A 146 18.08 -19.17 0.34
CA ASP A 146 17.62 -19.99 1.46
C ASP A 146 16.66 -21.11 0.98
N ASN A 147 15.97 -20.90 -0.17
CA ASN A 147 15.11 -21.92 -0.79
C ASN A 147 15.84 -22.90 -1.73
N GLU A 148 17.10 -22.64 -2.10
CA GLU A 148 17.91 -23.56 -2.91
C GLU A 148 18.73 -24.54 -2.04
N GLU A 149 18.83 -24.26 -0.74
CA GLU A 149 19.58 -25.07 0.22
C GLU A 149 18.69 -26.10 0.97
N ASP A 150 17.35 -26.04 0.83
CA ASP A 150 16.37 -26.99 1.38
C ASP A 150 15.93 -28.02 0.31
#